data_6cccdefdc861bcf6b51accf424b9a49c
#
_entry.id   6cccdefdc861bcf6b51accf424b9a49c
#
_cell.length_a   1.000
_cell.length_b   1.000
_cell.length_c   1.000
_cell.angle_alpha   90.00
_cell.angle_beta   90.00
_cell.angle_gamma   90.00
#
_symmetry.space_group_name_H-M   'P 1'
#
loop_
_entity.id
_entity.type
_entity.pdbx_description
1 polymer ?
#
loop_
_entity_poly.entity_id
_entity_poly.type
_entity_poly.pdbx_seq_one_letter_code
_entity_poly.pdbx_strand_id
1 'polypeptide(L)'
;MNKPGIGLAPEGAPIIGLLTVVSLCFAILDWWPATLVALVGLWFSVHFFRDPERVVPQEAGLAVSPADGRIIRMEKRTDPMSGEERMCISIFMNIFSVHVNRAPVSGTVCGIRYLPGKFFNAAWDKASTDNEQCLWQMKDEEGDTWTFVQIAGLVARRIVPHAEQGDTLKRGQRFGMIRFGSRVDVYLPADYTSAVRIGEDVFAGQTVLAKKSASVEA
;
A
#
# COMPACT_ATOMS: atom_id res chain seq x y z
N MET A 1 -18.32 -4.73 2.73
CA MET A 1 -18.91 -3.39 2.98
C MET A 1 -17.87 -2.51 3.68
N ASN A 2 -17.31 -1.51 3.00
CA ASN A 2 -16.47 -0.50 3.65
C ASN A 2 -17.34 0.29 4.63
N LYS A 3 -17.20 0.03 5.93
CA LYS A 3 -17.76 0.95 6.93
C LYS A 3 -16.98 2.26 6.81
N PRO A 4 -17.64 3.43 6.82
CA PRO A 4 -16.93 4.70 6.91
C PRO A 4 -16.08 4.64 8.18
N GLY A 5 -14.77 4.63 7.99
CA GLY A 5 -13.83 4.62 9.11
C GLY A 5 -13.77 6.00 9.76
N ILE A 6 -13.40 6.06 11.02
CA ILE A 6 -13.11 7.31 11.74
C ILE A 6 -11.83 7.99 11.20
N GLY A 7 -11.38 7.65 9.99
CA GLY A 7 -10.16 8.17 9.38
C GLY A 7 -8.87 7.59 9.94
N LEU A 8 -8.97 6.50 10.71
CA LEU A 8 -7.84 5.76 11.30
C LEU A 8 -7.93 4.27 10.96
N ALA A 9 -6.80 3.67 10.64
CA ALA A 9 -6.66 2.23 10.46
C ALA A 9 -6.81 1.51 11.81
N PRO A 10 -7.60 0.42 11.88
CA PRO A 10 -7.88 -0.30 13.15
C PRO A 10 -6.61 -0.86 13.80
N GLU A 11 -5.56 -1.11 13.03
CA GLU A 11 -4.26 -1.58 13.52
C GLU A 11 -3.55 -0.57 14.43
N GLY A 12 -3.93 0.71 14.35
CA GLY A 12 -3.43 1.77 15.21
C GLY A 12 -4.10 1.84 16.58
N ALA A 13 -5.31 1.29 16.71
CA ALA A 13 -6.11 1.45 17.94
C ALA A 13 -5.40 1.01 19.23
N PRO A 14 -4.69 -0.14 19.28
CA PRO A 14 -4.00 -0.56 20.51
C PRO A 14 -2.89 0.39 20.94
N ILE A 15 -2.06 0.85 19.99
CA ILE A 15 -0.92 1.73 20.28
C ILE A 15 -1.39 3.15 20.62
N ILE A 16 -2.41 3.66 19.91
CA ILE A 16 -3.01 4.96 20.18
C ILE A 16 -3.66 4.95 21.56
N GLY A 17 -4.42 3.91 21.89
CA GLY A 17 -5.03 3.74 23.20
C GLY A 17 -4.00 3.68 24.32
N LEU A 18 -2.95 2.88 24.17
CA LEU A 18 -1.86 2.79 25.13
C LEU A 18 -1.19 4.14 25.36
N LEU A 19 -0.77 4.83 24.28
CA LEU A 19 -0.11 6.14 24.39
C LEU A 19 -1.02 7.20 24.97
N THR A 20 -2.34 7.14 24.75
CA THR A 20 -3.30 8.03 25.40
C THR A 20 -3.30 7.81 26.92
N VAL A 21 -3.41 6.55 27.37
CA VAL A 21 -3.39 6.24 28.81
C VAL A 21 -2.06 6.65 29.44
N VAL A 22 -0.93 6.35 28.81
CA VAL A 22 0.41 6.72 29.30
C VAL A 22 0.55 8.24 29.42
N SER A 23 0.08 9.00 28.41
CA SER A 23 0.09 10.47 28.45
C SER A 23 -0.73 11.02 29.62
N LEU A 24 -1.92 10.46 29.85
CA LEU A 24 -2.77 10.85 30.98
C LEU A 24 -2.13 10.52 32.33
N CYS A 25 -1.53 9.33 32.48
CA CYS A 25 -0.84 8.95 33.70
C CYS A 25 0.32 9.90 34.03
N PHE A 26 1.16 10.23 33.07
CA PHE A 26 2.26 11.18 33.29
C PHE A 26 1.76 12.60 33.58
N ALA A 27 0.67 13.02 32.94
CA ALA A 27 0.07 14.32 33.23
C ALA A 27 -0.49 14.39 34.66
N ILE A 28 -1.16 13.31 35.16
CA ILE A 28 -1.67 13.25 36.54
C ILE A 28 -0.52 13.22 37.57
N LEU A 29 0.60 12.60 37.22
CA LEU A 29 1.80 12.55 38.08
C LEU A 29 2.64 13.84 38.01
N ASP A 30 2.18 14.85 37.29
CA ASP A 30 2.84 16.13 37.06
C ASP A 30 4.27 15.98 36.46
N TRP A 31 4.51 14.87 35.72
CA TRP A 31 5.80 14.59 35.09
C TRP A 31 5.79 15.08 33.63
N TRP A 32 5.80 16.40 33.46
CA TRP A 32 5.62 17.08 32.20
C TRP A 32 6.60 16.66 31.06
N PRO A 33 7.92 16.33 31.30
CA PRO A 33 8.78 15.92 30.19
C PRO A 33 8.35 14.58 29.59
N ALA A 34 7.93 13.62 30.44
CA ALA A 34 7.43 12.32 29.98
C ALA A 34 6.08 12.46 29.29
N THR A 35 5.21 13.34 29.80
CA THR A 35 3.94 13.68 29.14
C THR A 35 4.17 14.20 27.74
N LEU A 36 5.11 15.14 27.55
CA LEU A 36 5.43 15.70 26.23
C LEU A 36 5.92 14.61 25.26
N VAL A 37 6.83 13.74 25.69
CA VAL A 37 7.33 12.63 24.86
C VAL A 37 6.20 11.69 24.47
N ALA A 38 5.31 11.33 25.42
CA ALA A 38 4.16 10.46 25.16
C ALA A 38 3.17 11.11 24.18
N LEU A 39 2.91 12.42 24.28
CA LEU A 39 2.05 13.17 23.35
C LEU A 39 2.65 13.23 21.95
N VAL A 40 3.96 13.42 21.80
CA VAL A 40 4.63 13.36 20.49
C VAL A 40 4.49 11.97 19.88
N GLY A 41 4.67 10.90 20.66
CA GLY A 41 4.44 9.53 20.21
C GLY A 41 2.99 9.27 19.81
N LEU A 42 2.03 9.80 20.58
CA LEU A 42 0.60 9.72 20.28
C LEU A 42 0.27 10.44 18.97
N TRP A 43 0.72 11.68 18.81
CA TRP A 43 0.55 12.44 17.59
C TRP A 43 1.12 11.70 16.37
N PHE A 44 2.35 11.18 16.49
CA PHE A 44 2.96 10.39 15.42
C PHE A 44 2.15 9.14 15.09
N SER A 45 1.64 8.42 16.11
CA SER A 45 0.83 7.22 15.90
C SER A 45 -0.49 7.53 15.19
N VAL A 46 -1.20 8.59 15.60
CA VAL A 46 -2.43 9.05 14.93
C VAL A 46 -2.13 9.44 13.48
N HIS A 47 -1.03 10.18 13.25
CA HIS A 47 -0.61 10.57 11.91
C HIS A 47 -0.27 9.37 11.04
N PHE A 48 0.47 8.39 11.57
CA PHE A 48 0.90 7.19 10.86
C PHE A 48 -0.27 6.28 10.48
N PHE A 49 -1.19 6.05 11.40
CA PHE A 49 -2.34 5.17 11.19
C PHE A 49 -3.54 5.88 10.56
N ARG A 50 -3.36 7.09 10.03
CA ARG A 50 -4.45 7.77 9.32
C ARG A 50 -4.88 7.00 8.07
N ASP A 51 -6.16 6.97 7.81
CA ASP A 51 -6.78 6.34 6.65
C ASP A 51 -7.87 7.24 6.06
N PRO A 52 -7.48 8.30 5.35
CA PRO A 52 -8.43 9.25 4.78
C PRO A 52 -9.30 8.61 3.69
N GLU A 53 -10.55 9.04 3.58
CA GLU A 53 -11.38 8.69 2.45
C GLU A 53 -10.80 9.26 1.14
N ARG A 54 -11.02 8.55 0.03
CA ARG A 54 -10.44 8.88 -1.28
C ARG A 54 -11.52 8.96 -2.35
N VAL A 55 -11.43 9.98 -3.19
CA VAL A 55 -12.23 10.07 -4.40
C VAL A 55 -11.55 9.25 -5.50
N VAL A 56 -12.14 8.12 -5.84
CA VAL A 56 -11.58 7.17 -6.80
C VAL A 56 -12.09 7.48 -8.21
N PRO A 57 -11.20 7.66 -9.21
CA PRO A 57 -11.62 7.79 -10.62
C PRO A 57 -12.47 6.61 -11.06
N GLN A 58 -13.60 6.87 -11.75
CA GLN A 58 -14.57 5.83 -12.15
C GLN A 58 -14.47 5.44 -13.64
N GLU A 59 -13.65 6.13 -14.42
CA GLU A 59 -13.47 5.84 -15.85
C GLU A 59 -12.98 4.41 -16.08
N ALA A 60 -13.48 3.76 -17.13
CA ALA A 60 -13.05 2.41 -17.52
C ALA A 60 -11.57 2.40 -17.99
N GLY A 61 -10.91 1.26 -17.92
CA GLY A 61 -9.53 1.09 -18.39
C GLY A 61 -8.48 1.85 -17.58
N LEU A 62 -8.82 2.37 -16.38
CA LEU A 62 -7.86 3.01 -15.50
C LEU A 62 -7.45 2.09 -14.34
N ALA A 63 -6.16 2.08 -14.04
CA ALA A 63 -5.62 1.56 -12.80
C ALA A 63 -5.13 2.70 -11.92
N VAL A 64 -5.50 2.69 -10.63
CA VAL A 64 -5.09 3.69 -9.64
C VAL A 64 -3.90 3.22 -8.83
N SER A 65 -3.17 4.17 -8.24
CA SER A 65 -2.07 3.84 -7.33
C SER A 65 -2.57 3.02 -6.13
N PRO A 66 -1.92 1.89 -5.80
CA PRO A 66 -2.26 1.11 -4.61
C PRO A 66 -1.70 1.70 -3.32
N ALA A 67 -0.80 2.67 -3.39
CA ALA A 67 -0.10 3.22 -2.24
C ALA A 67 0.10 4.74 -2.36
N ASP A 68 0.20 5.42 -1.22
CA ASP A 68 0.72 6.78 -1.14
C ASP A 68 2.26 6.72 -1.13
N GLY A 69 2.91 7.48 -1.98
CA GLY A 69 4.37 7.50 -1.99
C GLY A 69 4.96 8.12 -3.24
N ARG A 70 6.24 7.83 -3.48
CA ARG A 70 6.98 8.32 -4.64
C ARG A 70 7.33 7.19 -5.56
N ILE A 71 7.14 7.39 -6.86
CA ILE A 71 7.61 6.46 -7.89
C ILE A 71 9.15 6.48 -7.91
N ILE A 72 9.76 5.35 -7.54
CA ILE A 72 11.22 5.24 -7.50
C ILE A 72 11.81 4.47 -8.67
N ARG A 73 11.00 3.61 -9.33
CA ARG A 73 11.42 2.78 -10.47
C ARG A 73 10.26 2.50 -11.41
N MET A 74 10.62 2.37 -12.68
CA MET A 74 9.73 1.92 -13.76
C MET A 74 10.60 1.15 -14.75
N GLU A 75 10.52 -0.17 -14.71
CA GLU A 75 11.36 -1.05 -15.52
C GLU A 75 10.66 -2.38 -15.81
N LYS A 76 11.06 -3.06 -16.87
CA LYS A 76 10.61 -4.42 -17.14
C LYS A 76 11.25 -5.38 -16.14
N ARG A 77 10.43 -6.20 -15.51
CA ARG A 77 10.85 -7.23 -14.54
C ARG A 77 10.01 -8.47 -14.69
N THR A 78 10.58 -9.61 -14.31
CA THR A 78 9.82 -10.86 -14.23
C THR A 78 8.78 -10.76 -13.11
N ASP A 79 7.52 -10.93 -13.46
CA ASP A 79 6.40 -10.98 -12.52
C ASP A 79 6.54 -12.25 -11.66
N PRO A 80 6.63 -12.13 -10.33
CA PRO A 80 6.88 -13.27 -9.44
C PRO A 80 5.68 -14.24 -9.31
N MET A 81 4.51 -13.89 -9.84
CA MET A 81 3.32 -14.76 -9.82
C MET A 81 3.11 -15.47 -11.16
N SER A 82 3.32 -14.77 -12.29
CA SER A 82 3.11 -15.34 -13.62
C SER A 82 4.41 -15.85 -14.29
N GLY A 83 5.56 -15.33 -13.90
CA GLY A 83 6.85 -15.62 -14.56
C GLY A 83 7.09 -14.83 -15.86
N GLU A 84 6.16 -14.00 -16.28
CA GLU A 84 6.26 -13.19 -17.50
C GLU A 84 7.03 -11.89 -17.27
N GLU A 85 7.69 -11.38 -18.31
CA GLU A 85 8.25 -10.01 -18.27
C GLU A 85 7.13 -8.99 -18.40
N ARG A 86 6.99 -8.12 -17.39
CA ARG A 86 6.00 -7.05 -17.35
C ARG A 86 6.61 -5.72 -16.93
N MET A 87 6.00 -4.62 -17.30
CA MET A 87 6.35 -3.31 -16.75
C MET A 87 6.03 -3.30 -15.25
N CYS A 88 7.04 -3.08 -14.44
CA CYS A 88 6.93 -2.95 -12.99
C CYS A 88 7.08 -1.49 -12.56
N ILE A 89 6.13 -0.99 -11.80
CA ILE A 89 6.16 0.35 -11.19
C ILE A 89 6.36 0.16 -9.69
N SER A 90 7.44 0.73 -9.13
CA SER A 90 7.78 0.66 -7.71
C SER A 90 7.44 1.97 -7.00
N ILE A 91 6.60 1.90 -5.98
CA ILE A 91 6.11 3.03 -5.18
C ILE A 91 6.71 2.93 -3.78
N PHE A 92 7.58 3.85 -3.41
CA PHE A 92 8.19 3.91 -2.08
C PHE A 92 7.35 4.76 -1.14
N MET A 93 7.03 4.20 0.02
CA MET A 93 6.26 4.82 1.08
C MET A 93 7.20 5.19 2.24
N ASN A 94 7.38 6.48 2.50
CA ASN A 94 8.13 6.93 3.67
C ASN A 94 7.25 6.90 4.93
N ILE A 95 7.81 7.14 6.10
CA ILE A 95 7.10 7.06 7.40
C ILE A 95 5.97 8.09 7.55
N PHE A 96 5.90 9.10 6.69
CA PHE A 96 4.84 10.12 6.69
C PHE A 96 3.76 9.84 5.64
N SER A 97 3.94 8.85 4.77
CA SER A 97 2.92 8.40 3.82
C SER A 97 1.75 7.72 4.52
N VAL A 98 0.59 7.64 3.86
CA VAL A 98 -0.49 6.75 4.31
C VAL A 98 -0.11 5.32 3.96
N HIS A 99 -0.16 4.41 4.94
CA HIS A 99 0.32 3.04 4.78
C HIS A 99 -0.79 2.01 4.48
N VAL A 100 -2.04 2.45 4.41
CA VAL A 100 -3.17 1.63 3.95
C VAL A 100 -3.10 1.51 2.43
N ASN A 101 -3.07 0.26 1.94
CA ASN A 101 -3.01 -0.03 0.52
C ASN A 101 -4.41 -0.28 -0.07
N ARG A 102 -4.59 0.13 -1.33
CA ARG A 102 -5.87 0.09 -2.02
C ARG A 102 -5.77 -0.65 -3.34
N ALA A 103 -6.80 -1.41 -3.69
CA ALA A 103 -6.87 -2.17 -4.93
C ALA A 103 -6.71 -1.25 -6.15
N PRO A 104 -5.76 -1.53 -7.05
CA PRO A 104 -5.52 -0.67 -8.21
C PRO A 104 -6.65 -0.74 -9.24
N VAL A 105 -7.33 -1.88 -9.34
CA VAL A 105 -8.44 -2.15 -10.26
C VAL A 105 -9.58 -2.84 -9.51
N SER A 106 -10.77 -2.89 -10.11
CA SER A 106 -11.86 -3.77 -9.68
C SER A 106 -11.58 -5.18 -10.18
N GLY A 107 -11.82 -6.20 -9.35
CA GLY A 107 -11.62 -7.59 -9.77
C GLY A 107 -11.59 -8.57 -8.60
N THR A 108 -11.29 -9.83 -8.91
CA THR A 108 -11.24 -10.91 -7.94
C THR A 108 -9.80 -11.29 -7.60
N VAL A 109 -9.51 -11.48 -6.33
CA VAL A 109 -8.21 -11.95 -5.83
C VAL A 109 -8.06 -13.43 -6.18
N CYS A 110 -7.21 -13.74 -7.17
CA CYS A 110 -6.98 -15.10 -7.66
C CYS A 110 -5.91 -15.84 -6.84
N GLY A 111 -4.99 -15.11 -6.23
CA GLY A 111 -3.91 -15.72 -5.45
C GLY A 111 -3.26 -14.74 -4.49
N ILE A 112 -2.87 -15.27 -3.33
CA ILE A 112 -2.05 -14.55 -2.34
C ILE A 112 -0.91 -15.46 -1.95
N ARG A 113 0.32 -14.92 -1.94
CA ARG A 113 1.50 -15.65 -1.48
C ARG A 113 2.28 -14.79 -0.51
N TYR A 114 2.41 -15.26 0.71
CA TYR A 114 3.24 -14.61 1.73
C TYR A 114 4.62 -15.24 1.74
N LEU A 115 5.66 -14.42 1.64
CA LEU A 115 7.06 -14.81 1.69
C LEU A 115 7.70 -14.17 2.92
N PRO A 116 8.04 -14.95 3.94
CA PRO A 116 8.80 -14.45 5.07
C PRO A 116 10.21 -14.03 4.60
N GLY A 117 10.74 -12.97 5.19
CA GLY A 117 12.04 -12.44 4.76
C GLY A 117 12.69 -11.54 5.79
N LYS A 118 13.73 -10.84 5.36
CA LYS A 118 14.48 -9.85 6.13
C LYS A 118 13.79 -8.49 6.07
N PHE A 119 14.38 -7.49 6.72
CA PHE A 119 13.87 -6.11 6.77
C PHE A 119 14.99 -5.15 6.40
N PHE A 120 15.35 -5.09 5.11
CA PHE A 120 16.23 -4.06 4.57
C PHE A 120 15.43 -2.82 4.16
N ASN A 121 16.15 -1.72 3.90
CA ASN A 121 15.50 -0.51 3.37
C ASN A 121 14.76 -0.86 2.06
N ALA A 122 13.45 -0.62 2.04
CA ALA A 122 12.58 -0.98 0.91
C ALA A 122 12.95 -0.27 -0.41
N ALA A 123 13.70 0.84 -0.36
CA ALA A 123 14.20 1.53 -1.56
C ALA A 123 15.34 0.77 -2.27
N TRP A 124 16.01 -0.17 -1.61
CA TRP A 124 17.11 -0.93 -2.18
C TRP A 124 16.63 -2.07 -3.08
N ASP A 125 17.45 -2.47 -4.08
CA ASP A 125 17.14 -3.58 -4.99
C ASP A 125 16.96 -4.90 -4.25
N LYS A 126 17.84 -5.18 -3.28
CA LYS A 126 17.78 -6.38 -2.44
C LYS A 126 16.48 -6.54 -1.67
N ALA A 127 15.72 -5.47 -1.44
CA ALA A 127 14.44 -5.57 -0.77
C ALA A 127 13.41 -6.39 -1.59
N SER A 128 13.54 -6.40 -2.93
CA SER A 128 12.67 -7.19 -3.81
C SER A 128 12.90 -8.70 -3.72
N THR A 129 14.04 -9.13 -3.16
CA THR A 129 14.40 -10.56 -3.07
C THR A 129 14.47 -11.05 -1.64
N ASP A 130 14.93 -10.21 -0.71
CA ASP A 130 15.30 -10.63 0.63
C ASP A 130 14.27 -10.23 1.71
N ASN A 131 13.47 -9.18 1.48
CA ASN A 131 12.52 -8.70 2.48
C ASN A 131 11.24 -9.53 2.53
N GLU A 132 10.56 -9.44 3.67
CA GLU A 132 9.20 -9.96 3.84
C GLU A 132 8.26 -9.35 2.81
N GLN A 133 7.48 -10.19 2.14
CA GLN A 133 6.61 -9.81 1.04
C GLN A 133 5.24 -10.47 1.14
N CYS A 134 4.22 -9.78 0.66
CA CYS A 134 2.92 -10.34 0.35
C CYS A 134 2.60 -10.07 -1.11
N LEU A 135 2.55 -11.12 -1.90
CA LEU A 135 2.26 -11.09 -3.32
C LEU A 135 0.77 -11.32 -3.53
N TRP A 136 0.19 -10.49 -4.39
CA TRP A 136 -1.22 -10.53 -4.74
C TRP A 136 -1.38 -10.69 -6.24
N GLN A 137 -2.29 -11.55 -6.63
CA GLN A 137 -2.74 -11.68 -8.01
C GLN A 137 -4.22 -11.41 -8.08
N MET A 138 -4.62 -10.44 -8.89
CA MET A 138 -6.01 -10.10 -9.16
C MET A 138 -6.32 -10.28 -10.64
N LYS A 139 -7.50 -10.78 -10.92
CA LYS A 139 -8.09 -10.77 -12.26
C LYS A 139 -9.19 -9.72 -12.30
N ASP A 140 -9.04 -8.74 -13.19
CA ASP A 140 -10.03 -7.68 -13.34
C ASP A 140 -11.28 -8.14 -14.10
N GLU A 141 -12.26 -7.24 -14.26
CA GLU A 141 -13.53 -7.53 -14.93
C GLU A 141 -13.36 -7.82 -16.43
N GLU A 142 -12.28 -7.36 -17.05
CA GLU A 142 -11.94 -7.58 -18.46
C GLU A 142 -11.12 -8.87 -18.68
N GLY A 143 -10.70 -9.51 -17.60
CA GLY A 143 -9.93 -10.75 -17.61
C GLY A 143 -8.43 -10.57 -17.53
N ASP A 144 -7.95 -9.33 -17.44
CA ASP A 144 -6.52 -9.02 -17.30
C ASP A 144 -6.00 -9.37 -15.92
N THR A 145 -4.79 -9.91 -15.87
CA THR A 145 -4.18 -10.34 -14.62
C THR A 145 -3.17 -9.31 -14.13
N TRP A 146 -3.40 -8.82 -12.93
CA TRP A 146 -2.57 -7.86 -12.22
C TRP A 146 -1.79 -8.55 -11.11
N THR A 147 -0.52 -8.21 -10.98
CA THR A 147 0.28 -8.61 -9.81
C THR A 147 0.73 -7.37 -9.07
N PHE A 148 0.57 -7.36 -7.75
CA PHE A 148 1.14 -6.34 -6.89
C PHE A 148 1.76 -6.97 -5.65
N VAL A 149 2.89 -6.41 -5.24
CA VAL A 149 3.73 -6.95 -4.18
C VAL A 149 3.90 -5.91 -3.09
N GLN A 150 3.41 -6.21 -1.91
CA GLN A 150 3.72 -5.45 -0.71
C GLN A 150 5.08 -5.90 -0.17
N ILE A 151 6.01 -4.98 0.03
CA ILE A 151 7.38 -5.25 0.47
C ILE A 151 7.63 -4.48 1.75
N ALA A 152 7.88 -5.19 2.83
CA ALA A 152 8.21 -4.61 4.13
C ALA A 152 9.60 -3.96 4.09
N GLY A 153 9.75 -2.80 4.76
CA GLY A 153 11.04 -2.11 4.88
C GLY A 153 11.73 -2.33 6.22
N LEU A 154 12.80 -1.58 6.48
CA LEU A 154 13.69 -1.74 7.64
C LEU A 154 12.98 -1.67 9.00
N VAL A 155 12.01 -0.77 9.13
CA VAL A 155 11.24 -0.55 10.37
C VAL A 155 9.91 -1.33 10.31
N ALA A 156 9.48 -1.69 9.09
CA ALA A 156 8.28 -2.50 8.87
C ALA A 156 8.52 -3.91 9.46
N ARG A 157 7.66 -4.32 10.35
CA ARG A 157 7.73 -5.67 10.94
C ARG A 157 6.48 -6.49 10.64
N ARG A 158 5.56 -5.98 9.80
CA ARG A 158 4.34 -6.72 9.48
C ARG A 158 3.60 -6.14 8.28
N ILE A 159 3.29 -7.01 7.35
CA ILE A 159 2.27 -6.81 6.32
C ILE A 159 0.96 -7.38 6.88
N VAL A 160 -0.10 -6.58 6.82
CA VAL A 160 -1.44 -6.99 7.30
C VAL A 160 -2.38 -7.05 6.11
N PRO A 161 -2.70 -8.23 5.59
CA PRO A 161 -3.73 -8.38 4.56
C PRO A 161 -5.13 -8.17 5.16
N HIS A 162 -6.04 -7.54 4.41
CA HIS A 162 -7.45 -7.35 4.78
C HIS A 162 -8.41 -8.07 3.83
N ALA A 163 -7.86 -8.74 2.82
CA ALA A 163 -8.62 -9.53 1.87
C ALA A 163 -8.03 -10.94 1.77
N GLU A 164 -8.84 -11.86 1.31
CA GLU A 164 -8.51 -13.28 1.13
C GLU A 164 -8.63 -13.67 -0.35
N GLN A 165 -8.05 -14.82 -0.69
CA GLN A 165 -8.23 -15.40 -2.02
C GLN A 165 -9.71 -15.71 -2.27
N GLY A 166 -10.23 -15.29 -3.41
CA GLY A 166 -11.64 -15.39 -3.79
C GLY A 166 -12.45 -14.12 -3.53
N ASP A 167 -11.92 -13.16 -2.75
CA ASP A 167 -12.60 -11.89 -2.52
C ASP A 167 -12.66 -11.05 -3.80
N THR A 168 -13.78 -10.36 -3.99
CA THR A 168 -13.93 -9.35 -5.03
C THR A 168 -13.73 -7.96 -4.43
N LEU A 169 -12.76 -7.23 -4.97
CA LEU A 169 -12.39 -5.89 -4.55
C LEU A 169 -12.82 -4.86 -5.60
N LYS A 170 -13.30 -3.72 -5.15
CA LYS A 170 -13.53 -2.55 -6.02
C LYS A 170 -12.24 -1.73 -6.12
N ARG A 171 -12.01 -1.08 -7.24
CA ARG A 171 -10.92 -0.11 -7.41
C ARG A 171 -10.93 0.91 -6.27
N GLY A 172 -9.77 1.16 -5.66
CA GLY A 172 -9.62 2.02 -4.50
C GLY A 172 -10.06 1.42 -3.16
N GLN A 173 -10.61 0.20 -3.13
CA GLN A 173 -10.95 -0.51 -1.89
C GLN A 173 -9.69 -0.91 -1.14
N ARG A 174 -9.71 -0.78 0.19
CA ARG A 174 -8.63 -1.18 1.10
C ARG A 174 -8.43 -2.68 1.03
N PHE A 175 -7.19 -3.15 0.81
CA PHE A 175 -6.88 -4.59 0.79
C PHE A 175 -5.79 -5.00 1.79
N GLY A 176 -5.13 -4.06 2.41
CA GLY A 176 -4.11 -4.35 3.42
C GLY A 176 -3.37 -3.10 3.87
N MET A 177 -2.41 -3.32 4.77
CA MET A 177 -1.54 -2.27 5.31
C MET A 177 -0.12 -2.81 5.49
N ILE A 178 0.90 -1.96 5.29
CA ILE A 178 2.28 -2.26 5.63
C ILE A 178 2.72 -1.29 6.72
N ARG A 179 3.27 -1.80 7.84
CA ARG A 179 3.70 -0.93 8.94
C ARG A 179 5.14 -0.44 8.73
N PHE A 180 5.35 0.89 8.81
CA PHE A 180 6.64 1.60 8.85
C PHE A 180 7.61 1.39 7.67
N GLY A 181 7.59 2.34 6.73
CA GLY A 181 8.55 2.42 5.60
C GLY A 181 8.52 1.17 4.71
N SER A 182 8.00 1.29 3.51
CA SER A 182 7.68 0.13 2.69
C SER A 182 7.69 0.46 1.22
N ARG A 183 7.49 -0.53 0.38
CA ARG A 183 7.33 -0.37 -1.07
C ARG A 183 6.19 -1.24 -1.58
N VAL A 184 5.50 -0.74 -2.58
CA VAL A 184 4.55 -1.55 -3.36
C VAL A 184 5.03 -1.58 -4.81
N ASP A 185 5.24 -2.78 -5.35
CA ASP A 185 5.54 -3.00 -6.76
C ASP A 185 4.27 -3.43 -7.47
N VAL A 186 3.97 -2.82 -8.63
CA VAL A 186 2.79 -3.13 -9.45
C VAL A 186 3.28 -3.58 -10.83
N TYR A 187 2.90 -4.79 -11.22
CA TYR A 187 3.18 -5.37 -12.54
C TYR A 187 1.96 -5.17 -13.42
N LEU A 188 2.14 -4.41 -14.49
CA LEU A 188 1.07 -4.06 -15.43
C LEU A 188 0.81 -5.20 -16.43
N PRO A 189 -0.45 -5.46 -16.80
CA PRO A 189 -0.75 -6.25 -17.99
C PRO A 189 -0.16 -5.62 -19.26
N ALA A 190 0.00 -6.42 -20.31
CA ALA A 190 0.73 -6.00 -21.53
C ALA A 190 0.04 -4.85 -22.28
N ASP A 191 -1.26 -4.76 -22.20
CA ASP A 191 -2.09 -3.74 -22.85
C ASP A 191 -2.26 -2.45 -22.03
N TYR A 192 -1.58 -2.34 -20.88
CA TYR A 192 -1.58 -1.12 -20.08
C TYR A 192 -0.28 -0.34 -20.22
N THR A 193 -0.42 0.99 -20.31
CA THR A 193 0.69 1.94 -20.32
C THR A 193 0.72 2.77 -19.05
N SER A 194 1.91 3.05 -18.53
CA SER A 194 2.08 3.92 -17.35
C SER A 194 1.61 5.34 -17.64
N ALA A 195 0.86 5.92 -16.69
CA ALA A 195 0.42 7.31 -16.70
C ALA A 195 1.22 8.21 -15.76
N VAL A 196 2.24 7.68 -15.09
CA VAL A 196 3.11 8.37 -14.11
C VAL A 196 4.56 8.35 -14.54
N ARG A 197 5.41 9.12 -13.85
CA ARG A 197 6.86 9.23 -14.11
C ARG A 197 7.66 8.95 -12.85
N ILE A 198 8.93 8.54 -13.03
CA ILE A 198 9.87 8.39 -11.91
C ILE A 198 10.04 9.74 -11.21
N GLY A 199 10.00 9.72 -9.87
CA GLY A 199 10.09 10.91 -9.01
C GLY A 199 8.74 11.58 -8.70
N GLU A 200 7.64 11.15 -9.31
CA GLU A 200 6.30 11.66 -9.07
C GLU A 200 5.75 11.12 -7.74
N ASP A 201 5.07 12.00 -6.99
CA ASP A 201 4.34 11.63 -5.78
C ASP A 201 2.91 11.19 -6.16
N VAL A 202 2.50 10.03 -5.66
CA VAL A 202 1.21 9.41 -5.97
C VAL A 202 0.40 9.14 -4.71
N PHE A 203 -0.93 9.10 -4.86
CA PHE A 203 -1.88 8.89 -3.78
C PHE A 203 -2.75 7.65 -4.04
N ALA A 204 -2.80 6.76 -3.04
CA ALA A 204 -3.57 5.51 -3.10
C ALA A 204 -5.05 5.76 -3.44
N GLY A 205 -5.55 5.06 -4.45
CA GLY A 205 -6.93 5.16 -4.88
C GLY A 205 -7.30 6.44 -5.64
N GLN A 206 -6.39 7.41 -5.82
CA GLN A 206 -6.66 8.69 -6.49
C GLN A 206 -5.82 8.90 -7.75
N THR A 207 -4.50 8.73 -7.66
CA THR A 207 -3.61 8.94 -8.80
C THR A 207 -3.79 7.83 -9.81
N VAL A 208 -4.04 8.17 -11.07
CA VAL A 208 -4.08 7.20 -12.17
C VAL A 208 -2.65 6.71 -12.43
N LEU A 209 -2.37 5.45 -12.13
CA LEU A 209 -1.06 4.82 -12.27
C LEU A 209 -0.81 4.34 -13.70
N ALA A 210 -1.85 3.76 -14.33
CA ALA A 210 -1.78 3.23 -15.67
C ALA A 210 -3.14 3.34 -16.38
N LYS A 211 -3.09 3.31 -17.71
CA LYS A 211 -4.26 3.34 -18.60
C LYS A 211 -4.17 2.20 -19.59
N LYS A 212 -5.31 1.60 -19.91
CA LYS A 212 -5.40 0.63 -20.98
C LYS A 212 -5.08 1.33 -22.31
N SER A 213 -4.20 0.75 -23.10
CA SER A 213 -3.89 1.24 -24.43
C SER A 213 -5.15 1.12 -25.28
N ALA A 214 -5.52 2.16 -26.02
CA ALA A 214 -6.59 2.04 -26.99
C ALA A 214 -6.25 0.89 -27.94
N SER A 215 -7.14 -0.10 -28.05
CA SER A 215 -7.02 -1.09 -29.11
C SER A 215 -6.99 -0.34 -30.44
N VAL A 216 -5.86 -0.40 -31.14
CA VAL A 216 -5.83 0.00 -32.54
C VAL A 216 -6.74 -1.01 -33.24
N GLU A 217 -8.00 -0.62 -33.51
CA GLU A 217 -8.84 -1.38 -34.42
C GLU A 217 -8.09 -1.46 -35.75
N ALA A 218 -7.65 -2.68 -36.07
CA ALA A 218 -7.03 -3.02 -37.36
C ALA A 218 -8.08 -3.29 -38.43
#